data_994a08d87ba4ee93c4f7359b4f472147
#
_entry.id   994a08d87ba4ee93c4f7359b4f472147
#
_cell.length_a   1.000
_cell.length_b   1.000
_cell.length_c   1.000
_cell.angle_alpha   90.00
_cell.angle_beta   90.00
_cell.angle_gamma   90.00
#
_symmetry.space_group_name_H-M   'P 1'
#
loop_
_entity.id
_entity.type
_entity.pdbx_description
1 polymer ?
#
loop_
_entity_poly.entity_id
_entity_poly.type
_entity_poly.pdbx_seq_one_letter_code
_entity_poly.pdbx_strand_id
1 'polypeptide(L)'
;MNGWANYETWNAALWIGNDEFLYNTAKACVTYREGLETPWDKFVRCMMEGEIGAFLGATGDGVRWDDPAIDADEMNEMLWDL
;
A
#
# COMPACT_ATOMS: atom_id res chain seq x y z
N MET A 1 -11.04 7.88 10.46
CA MET A 1 -11.31 6.42 10.50
C MET A 1 -10.31 5.77 11.44
N ASN A 2 -10.67 5.67 12.70
CA ASN A 2 -9.87 5.00 13.73
C ASN A 2 -8.40 5.46 13.79
N GLY A 3 -8.18 6.76 13.70
CA GLY A 3 -6.84 7.35 13.71
C GLY A 3 -6.19 7.55 12.35
N TRP A 4 -6.80 7.04 11.28
CA TRP A 4 -6.31 7.25 9.91
C TRP A 4 -6.91 8.53 9.32
N ALA A 5 -6.20 9.13 8.36
CA ALA A 5 -6.60 10.41 7.77
C ALA A 5 -7.98 10.36 7.10
N ASN A 6 -8.33 9.23 6.48
CA ASN A 6 -9.58 9.07 5.76
C ASN A 6 -9.88 7.58 5.52
N TYR A 7 -11.04 7.30 4.91
CA TYR A 7 -11.48 5.94 4.60
C TYR A 7 -10.48 5.21 3.68
N GLU A 8 -10.00 5.87 2.63
CA GLU A 8 -9.12 5.26 1.65
C GLU A 8 -7.80 4.79 2.29
N THR A 9 -7.23 5.60 3.16
CA THR A 9 -6.01 5.25 3.89
C THR A 9 -6.26 4.11 4.86
N TRP A 10 -7.36 4.19 5.63
CA TRP A 10 -7.75 3.12 6.55
C TRP A 10 -7.94 1.80 5.80
N ASN A 11 -8.62 1.83 4.66
CA ASN A 11 -8.93 0.63 3.88
C ASN A 11 -7.64 -0.01 3.33
N ALA A 12 -6.74 0.81 2.79
CA ALA A 12 -5.45 0.31 2.32
C ALA A 12 -4.67 -0.37 3.46
N ALA A 13 -4.62 0.26 4.62
CA ALA A 13 -3.94 -0.28 5.79
C ALA A 13 -4.59 -1.58 6.27
N LEU A 14 -5.91 -1.63 6.29
CA LEU A 14 -6.66 -2.81 6.69
C LEU A 14 -6.33 -4.01 5.81
N TRP A 15 -6.36 -3.83 4.50
CA TRP A 15 -6.09 -4.92 3.56
C TRP A 15 -4.64 -5.39 3.65
N ILE A 16 -3.68 -4.49 3.73
CA ILE A 16 -2.26 -4.86 3.87
C ILE A 16 -2.03 -5.63 5.17
N GLY A 17 -2.64 -5.19 6.26
CA GLY A 17 -2.45 -5.82 7.56
C GLY A 17 -3.12 -7.18 7.70
N ASN A 18 -4.16 -7.47 6.92
CA ASN A 18 -4.97 -8.68 7.09
C ASN A 18 -4.88 -9.69 5.93
N ASP A 19 -4.24 -9.35 4.84
CA ASP A 19 -4.03 -10.25 3.72
C ASP A 19 -2.57 -10.66 3.66
N GLU A 20 -2.31 -11.97 3.71
CA GLU A 20 -0.94 -12.48 3.79
C GLU A 20 -0.09 -12.08 2.58
N PHE A 21 -0.66 -12.17 1.38
CA PHE A 21 0.06 -11.77 0.17
C PHE A 21 0.44 -10.29 0.20
N LEU A 22 -0.52 -9.43 0.55
CA LEU A 22 -0.29 -7.98 0.62
C LEU A 22 0.70 -7.63 1.72
N TYR A 23 0.58 -8.27 2.87
CA TYR A 23 1.50 -8.08 3.99
C TYR A 23 2.94 -8.43 3.59
N ASN A 24 3.14 -9.60 2.99
CA ASN A 24 4.45 -10.05 2.58
C ASN A 24 5.01 -9.19 1.45
N THR A 25 4.17 -8.76 0.52
CA THR A 25 4.56 -7.85 -0.55
C THR A 25 5.01 -6.50 0.02
N ALA A 26 4.26 -5.96 0.98
CA ALA A 26 4.63 -4.70 1.63
C ALA A 26 5.97 -4.81 2.37
N LYS A 27 6.20 -5.92 3.08
CA LYS A 27 7.49 -6.15 3.75
C LYS A 27 8.63 -6.21 2.73
N ALA A 28 8.42 -6.87 1.60
CA ALA A 28 9.43 -6.93 0.55
C ALA A 28 9.73 -5.54 -0.02
N CYS A 29 8.71 -4.68 -0.13
CA CYS A 29 8.90 -3.30 -0.59
C CYS A 29 9.79 -2.49 0.37
N VAL A 30 9.66 -2.72 1.68
CA VAL A 30 10.55 -2.09 2.66
C VAL A 30 12.00 -2.55 2.45
N THR A 31 12.18 -3.86 2.32
CA THR A 31 13.50 -4.48 2.21
C THR A 31 14.23 -4.10 0.91
N TYR A 32 13.50 -4.10 -0.21
CA TYR A 32 14.10 -3.98 -1.55
C TYR A 32 13.87 -2.63 -2.23
N ARG A 33 13.44 -1.62 -1.48
CA ARG A 33 13.30 -0.29 -2.06
C ARG A 33 14.64 0.22 -2.57
N GLU A 34 14.61 1.08 -3.58
CA GLU A 34 15.79 1.59 -4.24
C GLU A 34 15.93 3.11 -4.10
N GLY A 35 17.14 3.57 -3.83
CA GLY A 35 17.46 5.00 -3.77
C GLY A 35 16.61 5.76 -2.76
N LEU A 36 16.00 6.84 -3.20
CA LEU A 36 15.14 7.71 -2.39
C LEU A 36 13.68 7.30 -2.38
N GLU A 37 13.36 6.19 -3.04
CA GLU A 37 12.02 5.65 -3.09
C GLU A 37 11.53 5.27 -1.68
N THR A 38 10.31 5.68 -1.32
CA THR A 38 9.72 5.24 -0.05
C THR A 38 9.13 3.83 -0.22
N PRO A 39 8.90 3.11 0.89
CA PRO A 39 8.23 1.81 0.81
C PRO A 39 6.87 1.89 0.13
N TRP A 40 6.08 2.94 0.42
CA TRP A 40 4.77 3.11 -0.19
C TRP A 40 4.88 3.37 -1.69
N ASP A 41 5.85 4.21 -2.13
CA ASP A 41 6.09 4.44 -3.56
C ASP A 41 6.34 3.13 -4.29
N LYS A 42 7.19 2.29 -3.71
CA LYS A 42 7.51 1.00 -4.33
C LYS A 42 6.28 0.09 -4.35
N PHE A 43 5.53 0.02 -3.26
CA PHE A 43 4.33 -0.81 -3.19
C PHE A 43 3.32 -0.39 -4.27
N VAL A 44 3.03 0.90 -4.38
CA VAL A 44 2.09 1.42 -5.39
C VAL A 44 2.60 1.10 -6.79
N ARG A 45 3.87 1.36 -7.06
CA ARG A 45 4.46 1.08 -8.37
C ARG A 45 4.32 -0.39 -8.73
N CYS A 46 4.64 -1.30 -7.82
CA CYS A 46 4.56 -2.73 -8.07
C CYS A 46 3.12 -3.21 -8.27
N MET A 47 2.18 -2.71 -7.47
CA MET A 47 0.80 -3.16 -7.49
C MET A 47 -0.02 -2.55 -8.62
N MET A 48 0.42 -1.43 -9.20
CA MET A 48 -0.30 -0.72 -10.25
C MET A 48 0.26 -0.99 -11.65
N GLU A 49 1.37 -1.72 -11.76
CA GLU A 49 2.10 -1.87 -13.00
C GLU A 49 1.55 -2.99 -13.88
N GLY A 50 1.32 -2.68 -15.18
CA GLY A 50 0.99 -3.68 -16.20
C GLY A 50 -0.20 -4.57 -15.84
N GLU A 51 -0.05 -5.86 -16.08
CA GLU A 51 -1.10 -6.85 -15.80
C GLU A 51 -1.37 -7.00 -14.30
N ILE A 52 -0.36 -6.79 -13.45
CA ILE A 52 -0.53 -6.81 -12.01
C ILE A 52 -1.54 -5.73 -11.63
N GLY A 53 -1.37 -4.51 -12.16
CA GLY A 53 -2.30 -3.42 -11.90
C GLY A 53 -3.72 -3.70 -12.33
N ALA A 54 -3.90 -4.47 -13.40
CA ALA A 54 -5.22 -4.85 -13.89
C ALA A 54 -5.98 -5.76 -12.91
N PHE A 55 -5.27 -6.60 -12.16
CA PHE A 55 -5.89 -7.57 -11.25
C PHE A 55 -5.72 -7.22 -9.77
N LEU A 56 -4.62 -6.61 -9.41
CA LEU A 56 -4.25 -6.36 -8.01
C LEU A 56 -4.13 -4.88 -7.67
N GLY A 57 -4.59 -4.01 -8.56
CA GLY A 57 -4.44 -2.55 -8.42
C GLY A 57 -5.34 -1.89 -7.40
N ALA A 58 -6.19 -2.65 -6.72
CA ALA A 58 -7.10 -2.13 -5.72
C ALA A 58 -7.27 -3.13 -4.57
N THR A 59 -7.75 -2.61 -3.43
CA THR A 59 -8.15 -3.47 -2.31
C THR A 59 -9.38 -4.29 -2.69
N GLY A 60 -9.72 -5.30 -1.90
CA GLY A 60 -10.94 -6.06 -2.08
C GLY A 60 -12.22 -5.23 -1.98
N ASP A 61 -12.14 -4.05 -1.35
CA ASP A 61 -13.24 -3.09 -1.26
C ASP A 61 -13.23 -2.05 -2.40
N GLY A 62 -12.29 -2.17 -3.33
CA GLY A 62 -12.26 -1.34 -4.53
C GLY A 62 -11.46 -0.05 -4.43
N VAL A 63 -10.73 0.16 -3.34
CA VAL A 63 -9.84 1.33 -3.21
C VAL A 63 -8.56 1.06 -3.99
N ARG A 64 -8.26 1.91 -4.97
CA ARG A 64 -7.04 1.77 -5.78
C ARG A 64 -5.82 2.18 -4.96
N TRP A 65 -4.73 1.44 -5.12
CA TRP A 65 -3.48 1.75 -4.40
C TRP A 65 -2.91 3.12 -4.77
N ASP A 66 -3.22 3.61 -5.97
CA ASP A 66 -2.79 4.93 -6.44
C ASP A 66 -3.82 6.03 -6.18
N ASP A 67 -4.85 5.77 -5.38
CA ASP A 67 -5.85 6.77 -5.04
C ASP A 67 -5.18 7.97 -4.35
N PRO A 68 -5.34 9.19 -4.89
CA PRO A 68 -4.66 10.36 -4.32
C PRO A 68 -5.14 10.74 -2.91
N ALA A 69 -6.29 10.19 -2.48
CA ALA A 69 -6.77 10.41 -1.11
C ALA A 69 -5.99 9.62 -0.07
N ILE A 70 -5.25 8.57 -0.47
CA ILE A 70 -4.46 7.79 0.47
C ILE A 70 -3.29 8.65 0.98
N ASP A 71 -3.18 8.76 2.30
CA ASP A 71 -2.11 9.51 2.94
C ASP A 71 -0.80 8.70 2.90
N ALA A 72 0.12 9.11 2.03
CA ALA A 72 1.37 8.40 1.83
C ALA A 72 2.26 8.38 3.08
N ASP A 73 2.24 9.45 3.86
CA ASP A 73 3.06 9.51 5.08
C ASP A 73 2.57 8.48 6.09
N GLU A 74 1.26 8.35 6.26
CA GLU A 74 0.69 7.35 7.16
C GLU A 74 1.00 5.93 6.67
N MET A 75 0.91 5.70 5.36
CA MET A 75 1.23 4.39 4.81
C MET A 75 2.71 4.05 4.99
N ASN A 76 3.61 5.00 4.78
CA ASN A 76 5.04 4.77 5.02
C ASN A 76 5.32 4.47 6.49
N GLU A 77 4.68 5.19 7.40
CA GLU A 77 4.83 4.93 8.83
C GLU A 77 4.41 3.50 9.17
N MET A 78 3.27 3.05 8.64
CA MET A 78 2.82 1.69 8.83
C MET A 78 3.80 0.67 8.25
N LEU A 79 4.26 0.87 7.01
CA LEU A 79 5.13 -0.09 6.33
C LEU A 79 6.47 -0.24 7.03
N TRP A 80 7.04 0.86 7.53
CA TRP A 80 8.30 0.79 8.28
C TRP A 80 8.18 -0.06 9.54
N ASP A 81 6.98 -0.20 10.10
CA ASP A 81 6.74 -0.93 11.34
C ASP A 81 6.32 -2.40 11.13
N LEU A 82 6.23 -2.85 9.91
CA LEU A 82 5.83 -4.24 9.62
C LEU A 82 6.88 -5.26 10.02
#